data_bd335428758d88e4d5c7cc149cc62089
#
_entry.id   bd335428758d88e4d5c7cc149cc62089
#
_cell.length_a   1.000
_cell.length_b   1.000
_cell.length_c   1.000
_cell.angle_alpha   90.00
_cell.angle_beta   90.00
_cell.angle_gamma   90.00
#
_symmetry.space_group_name_H-M   'P 1'
#
loop_
_entity.id
_entity.type
_entity.pdbx_description
1 polymer ?
#
loop_
_entity_poly.entity_id
_entity_poly.type
_entity_poly.pdbx_seq_one_letter_code
_entity_poly.pdbx_strand_id
1 'polypeptide(L)'
;MTLLVISPDYASHLLPLATLATEWRDRGERVVVATGPATAAIVESFGFERVHLQLGRGSNPGVIRAEEQVAEEDASLRGFFDATRLGMVETLSYQARERLTDLMWQPVATARAVLDVVAAVQPDQIVVDHLAFSARLALVAGGVPFADVVLGHPTALPVGDEVYGCPPEWPAAFGGAGAARPVGDAGRTTDVVSNHPHAWFDSTSVVRPGSGAESAPEGVAGLRELCERVDASFTAEWNAALAELAPHLPPSTSAFGEHGDLLLYNYPGELADPEREHLLPPHVWLGSAVRAEPVDAEVAAWLAEGATPDPVPDAESEPAVDPASAADQVAPAAPFVYVSFGSFLSVRSDVLGRVAEALRRVGVRAAIALGSGDRADLGEVPADWLVREFLPQVTLLDAATAAVTHGGNNSVTEAMTAGVPVVVLPFSTDQFAGAAALERTGVGVALAPNTATVDDLAEALQHVLDLPTRDPGAAGRLAGLAASLRETPGRARAHAALTGRG
;
A
#
# COMPACT_ATOMS: atom_id res chain seq x y z
N MET A 1 20.44 18.26 -14.24
CA MET A 1 19.13 17.89 -14.86
C MET A 1 18.01 18.39 -13.97
N THR A 2 16.80 18.55 -14.53
CA THR A 2 15.59 18.90 -13.78
C THR A 2 14.61 17.74 -13.84
N LEU A 3 14.26 17.17 -12.70
CA LEU A 3 13.19 16.19 -12.55
C LEU A 3 11.89 16.92 -12.19
N LEU A 4 10.81 16.65 -12.92
CA LEU A 4 9.45 17.00 -12.52
C LEU A 4 8.73 15.76 -11.99
N VAL A 5 8.24 15.84 -10.77
CA VAL A 5 7.40 14.82 -10.12
C VAL A 5 5.96 15.31 -10.12
N ILE A 6 5.02 14.53 -10.66
CA ILE A 6 3.59 14.88 -10.65
C ILE A 6 2.85 13.86 -9.77
N SER A 7 2.23 14.34 -8.70
CA SER A 7 1.57 13.53 -7.69
C SER A 7 0.18 14.09 -7.34
N PRO A 8 -0.84 13.24 -7.14
CA PRO A 8 -2.05 13.68 -6.46
C PRO A 8 -1.73 14.20 -5.05
N ASP A 9 -2.64 14.99 -4.48
CA ASP A 9 -2.46 15.63 -3.17
C ASP A 9 -2.70 14.64 -2.01
N TYR A 10 -2.03 13.47 -2.09
CA TYR A 10 -2.13 12.37 -1.12
C TYR A 10 -0.75 12.03 -0.56
N ALA A 11 -0.59 12.10 0.76
CA ALA A 11 0.68 11.80 1.44
C ALA A 11 1.19 10.38 1.15
N SER A 12 0.31 9.38 1.10
CA SER A 12 0.66 7.99 0.80
C SER A 12 1.24 7.78 -0.60
N HIS A 13 0.93 8.67 -1.54
CA HIS A 13 1.45 8.67 -2.91
C HIS A 13 2.70 9.55 -3.02
N LEU A 14 2.66 10.74 -2.42
CA LEU A 14 3.78 11.66 -2.52
C LEU A 14 5.03 11.18 -1.78
N LEU A 15 4.89 10.57 -0.58
CA LEU A 15 6.04 10.13 0.22
C LEU A 15 6.98 9.18 -0.54
N PRO A 16 6.53 8.10 -1.18
CA PRO A 16 7.42 7.25 -1.97
C PRO A 16 8.00 7.97 -3.19
N LEU A 17 7.22 8.80 -3.89
CA LEU A 17 7.73 9.60 -5.02
C LEU A 17 8.81 10.58 -4.58
N ALA A 18 8.59 11.31 -3.48
CA ALA A 18 9.58 12.22 -2.90
C ALA A 18 10.83 11.46 -2.46
N THR A 19 10.66 10.26 -1.88
CA THR A 19 11.78 9.39 -1.51
C THR A 19 12.60 8.98 -2.74
N LEU A 20 11.98 8.57 -3.83
CA LEU A 20 12.68 8.27 -5.09
C LEU A 20 13.44 9.51 -5.61
N ALA A 21 12.82 10.69 -5.58
CA ALA A 21 13.39 11.92 -6.07
C ALA A 21 14.60 12.42 -5.25
N THR A 22 14.82 11.90 -4.03
CA THR A 22 16.01 12.24 -3.23
C THR A 22 17.32 11.89 -3.95
N GLU A 23 17.33 10.89 -4.82
CA GLU A 23 18.53 10.53 -5.57
C GLU A 23 19.00 11.65 -6.49
N TRP A 24 18.08 12.37 -7.15
CA TRP A 24 18.39 13.55 -7.96
C TRP A 24 18.92 14.69 -7.11
N ARG A 25 18.22 15.00 -6.00
CA ARG A 25 18.67 16.05 -5.05
C ARG A 25 20.08 15.74 -4.52
N ASP A 26 20.33 14.50 -4.09
CA ASP A 26 21.61 14.09 -3.49
C ASP A 26 22.76 14.15 -4.52
N ARG A 27 22.42 14.12 -5.81
CA ARG A 27 23.36 14.36 -6.92
C ARG A 27 23.48 15.85 -7.34
N GLY A 28 22.81 16.76 -6.64
CA GLY A 28 22.80 18.19 -6.94
C GLY A 28 21.93 18.57 -8.15
N GLU A 29 20.98 17.72 -8.53
CA GLU A 29 20.04 17.97 -9.60
C GLU A 29 18.78 18.65 -9.07
N ARG A 30 18.13 19.46 -9.89
CA ARG A 30 16.92 20.18 -9.52
C ARG A 30 15.73 19.23 -9.48
N VAL A 31 14.94 19.29 -8.39
CA VAL A 31 13.68 18.53 -8.25
C VAL A 31 12.53 19.51 -8.05
N VAL A 32 11.52 19.39 -8.89
CA VAL A 32 10.26 20.15 -8.80
C VAL A 32 9.11 19.16 -8.61
N VAL A 33 8.27 19.41 -7.63
CA VAL A 33 7.09 18.60 -7.31
C VAL A 33 5.83 19.39 -7.62
N ALA A 34 5.02 18.89 -8.53
CA ALA A 34 3.71 19.43 -8.88
C ALA A 34 2.63 18.65 -8.10
N THR A 35 2.03 19.31 -7.11
CA THR A 35 1.01 18.72 -6.23
C THR A 35 0.15 19.82 -5.58
N GLY A 36 -0.93 19.41 -4.90
CA GLY A 36 -1.82 20.31 -4.17
C GLY A 36 -1.25 20.86 -2.85
N PRO A 37 -2.06 21.63 -2.11
CA PRO A 37 -1.60 22.29 -0.89
C PRO A 37 -1.50 21.38 0.33
N ALA A 38 -2.29 20.28 0.41
CA ALA A 38 -2.31 19.41 1.59
C ALA A 38 -0.98 18.69 1.83
N THR A 39 -0.24 18.40 0.76
CA THR A 39 1.07 17.75 0.82
C THR A 39 2.26 18.72 0.74
N ALA A 40 2.02 20.04 0.81
CA ALA A 40 3.08 21.05 0.70
C ALA A 40 4.19 20.87 1.74
N ALA A 41 3.83 20.57 2.99
CA ALA A 41 4.79 20.36 4.07
C ALA A 41 5.71 19.14 3.81
N ILE A 42 5.20 18.12 3.11
CA ILE A 42 6.02 16.96 2.71
C ILE A 42 7.08 17.44 1.70
N VAL A 43 6.69 18.17 0.65
CA VAL A 43 7.64 18.70 -0.35
C VAL A 43 8.74 19.55 0.30
N GLU A 44 8.36 20.42 1.23
CA GLU A 44 9.28 21.27 1.99
C GLU A 44 10.26 20.45 2.84
N SER A 45 9.78 19.38 3.50
CA SER A 45 10.61 18.52 4.35
C SER A 45 11.71 17.78 3.56
N PHE A 46 11.48 17.51 2.27
CA PHE A 46 12.48 16.93 1.38
C PHE A 46 13.40 17.98 0.75
N GLY A 47 13.12 19.28 0.93
CA GLY A 47 13.90 20.38 0.35
C GLY A 47 13.68 20.56 -1.16
N PHE A 48 12.52 20.17 -1.69
CA PHE A 48 12.18 20.28 -3.10
C PHE A 48 11.45 21.60 -3.41
N GLU A 49 11.51 22.03 -4.66
CA GLU A 49 10.67 23.10 -5.18
C GLU A 49 9.24 22.59 -5.37
N ARG A 50 8.23 23.37 -5.00
CA ARG A 50 6.83 23.02 -5.22
C ARG A 50 6.17 23.94 -6.25
N VAL A 51 5.46 23.33 -7.20
CA VAL A 51 4.52 24.03 -8.07
C VAL A 51 3.11 23.57 -7.72
N HIS A 52 2.18 24.49 -7.57
CA HIS A 52 0.79 24.16 -7.29
C HIS A 52 0.15 23.50 -8.51
N LEU A 53 -0.40 22.30 -8.32
CA LEU A 53 -1.16 21.58 -9.32
C LEU A 53 -2.27 20.76 -8.62
N GLN A 54 -3.52 21.02 -8.99
CA GLN A 54 -4.65 20.27 -8.47
C GLN A 54 -5.10 19.26 -9.50
N LEU A 55 -4.97 17.95 -9.19
CA LEU A 55 -5.32 16.85 -10.07
C LEU A 55 -6.72 16.25 -9.79
N GLY A 56 -7.27 16.50 -8.61
CA GLY A 56 -8.56 15.98 -8.16
C GLY A 56 -9.22 16.90 -7.15
N ARG A 57 -10.41 16.53 -6.68
CA ARG A 57 -11.13 17.26 -5.61
C ARG A 57 -10.58 16.92 -4.23
N GLY A 58 -10.29 15.64 -4.01
CA GLY A 58 -9.86 15.12 -2.72
C GLY A 58 -8.40 15.42 -2.43
N SER A 59 -8.09 15.46 -1.14
CA SER A 59 -6.73 15.57 -0.62
C SER A 59 -6.57 14.73 0.65
N ASN A 60 -5.35 14.25 0.92
CA ASN A 60 -5.05 13.50 2.12
C ASN A 60 -3.64 13.84 2.63
N PRO A 61 -3.51 14.67 3.66
CA PRO A 61 -2.22 15.05 4.23
C PRO A 61 -1.54 13.94 5.06
N GLY A 62 -2.16 12.76 5.21
CA GLY A 62 -1.62 11.61 5.96
C GLY A 62 -2.57 11.02 6.97
N VAL A 63 -3.40 11.80 7.65
CA VAL A 63 -4.50 11.33 8.50
C VAL A 63 -5.80 11.97 8.06
N ILE A 64 -6.79 11.13 7.88
CA ILE A 64 -8.15 11.58 7.60
C ILE A 64 -8.90 11.59 8.92
N ARG A 65 -9.31 12.78 9.37
CA ARG A 65 -10.23 12.95 10.50
C ARG A 65 -11.60 13.29 9.94
N ALA A 66 -12.62 12.57 10.40
CA ALA A 66 -13.99 12.76 9.90
C ALA A 66 -14.47 14.21 10.05
N GLU A 67 -14.00 14.90 11.10
CA GLU A 67 -14.38 16.30 11.42
C GLU A 67 -13.77 17.32 10.44
N GLU A 68 -12.72 16.94 9.72
CA GLU A 68 -11.99 17.81 8.79
C GLU A 68 -12.45 17.64 7.33
N GLN A 69 -13.33 16.67 7.06
CA GLN A 69 -13.81 16.38 5.72
C GLN A 69 -15.05 17.20 5.33
N VAL A 70 -15.15 17.61 4.08
CA VAL A 70 -16.39 18.16 3.54
C VAL A 70 -17.48 17.10 3.49
N ALA A 71 -18.73 17.49 3.71
CA ALA A 71 -19.86 16.57 3.94
C ALA A 71 -20.05 15.50 2.84
N GLU A 72 -19.75 15.82 1.57
CA GLU A 72 -19.87 14.88 0.45
C GLU A 72 -18.74 13.84 0.44
N GLU A 73 -17.52 14.24 0.77
CA GLU A 73 -16.37 13.33 0.89
C GLU A 73 -16.54 12.42 2.10
N ASP A 74 -17.05 12.94 3.21
CA ASP A 74 -17.34 12.19 4.42
C ASP A 74 -18.42 11.10 4.16
N ALA A 75 -19.45 11.39 3.36
CA ALA A 75 -20.46 10.40 2.97
C ALA A 75 -19.87 9.27 2.09
N SER A 76 -19.00 9.62 1.13
CA SER A 76 -18.30 8.65 0.28
C SER A 76 -17.33 7.79 1.09
N LEU A 77 -16.61 8.39 2.04
CA LEU A 77 -15.71 7.66 2.93
C LEU A 77 -16.46 6.70 3.85
N ARG A 78 -17.59 7.13 4.45
CA ARG A 78 -18.44 6.25 5.26
C ARG A 78 -18.96 5.07 4.46
N GLY A 79 -19.48 5.31 3.25
CA GLY A 79 -19.93 4.25 2.35
C GLY A 79 -18.82 3.25 2.01
N PHE A 80 -17.59 3.75 1.80
CA PHE A 80 -16.44 2.89 1.59
C PHE A 80 -16.14 2.02 2.82
N PHE A 81 -16.09 2.60 4.03
CA PHE A 81 -15.83 1.84 5.25
C PHE A 81 -16.94 0.83 5.56
N ASP A 82 -18.19 1.15 5.27
CA ASP A 82 -19.30 0.21 5.38
C ASP A 82 -19.14 -0.95 4.39
N ALA A 83 -18.74 -0.68 3.16
CA ALA A 83 -18.45 -1.71 2.18
C ALA A 83 -17.32 -2.65 2.63
N THR A 84 -16.26 -2.12 3.29
CA THR A 84 -15.16 -2.96 3.81
C THR A 84 -15.63 -3.96 4.88
N ARG A 85 -16.73 -3.70 5.56
CA ARG A 85 -17.33 -4.62 6.55
C ARG A 85 -18.15 -5.74 5.91
N LEU A 86 -18.56 -5.56 4.66
CA LEU A 86 -19.35 -6.56 3.94
C LEU A 86 -18.47 -7.62 3.27
N GLY A 87 -17.33 -7.23 2.70
CA GLY A 87 -16.39 -8.15 2.08
C GLY A 87 -15.63 -7.57 0.89
N MET A 88 -14.85 -8.43 0.24
CA MET A 88 -14.01 -8.05 -0.91
C MET A 88 -14.85 -7.56 -2.09
N VAL A 89 -15.86 -8.32 -2.51
CA VAL A 89 -16.67 -8.01 -3.70
C VAL A 89 -17.42 -6.69 -3.50
N GLU A 90 -18.02 -6.48 -2.35
CA GLU A 90 -18.75 -5.27 -1.99
C GLU A 90 -17.84 -4.06 -1.95
N THR A 91 -16.65 -4.21 -1.35
CA THR A 91 -15.66 -3.13 -1.30
C THR A 91 -15.20 -2.72 -2.67
N LEU A 92 -14.77 -3.69 -3.49
CA LEU A 92 -14.29 -3.43 -4.84
C LEU A 92 -15.40 -2.89 -5.75
N SER A 93 -16.64 -3.37 -5.56
CA SER A 93 -17.81 -2.84 -6.28
C SER A 93 -18.11 -1.40 -5.91
N TYR A 94 -17.99 -1.06 -4.62
CA TYR A 94 -18.13 0.32 -4.16
C TYR A 94 -17.05 1.21 -4.78
N GLN A 95 -15.80 0.76 -4.75
CA GLN A 95 -14.68 1.50 -5.33
C GLN A 95 -14.82 1.69 -6.85
N ALA A 96 -15.30 0.67 -7.57
CA ALA A 96 -15.54 0.78 -9.00
C ALA A 96 -16.60 1.84 -9.33
N ARG A 97 -17.68 1.93 -8.54
CA ARG A 97 -18.78 2.87 -8.79
C ARG A 97 -18.47 4.30 -8.39
N GLU A 98 -17.84 4.50 -7.22
CA GLU A 98 -17.75 5.82 -6.58
C GLU A 98 -16.36 6.45 -6.74
N ARG A 99 -15.30 5.70 -6.50
CA ARG A 99 -13.95 6.27 -6.45
C ARG A 99 -13.26 6.40 -7.79
N LEU A 100 -13.50 5.49 -8.73
CA LEU A 100 -12.86 5.57 -10.04
C LEU A 100 -13.35 6.76 -10.85
N THR A 101 -14.56 7.26 -10.58
CA THR A 101 -15.12 8.45 -11.25
C THR A 101 -14.39 9.74 -10.89
N ASP A 102 -13.68 9.80 -9.75
CA ASP A 102 -12.93 10.98 -9.31
C ASP A 102 -11.51 11.06 -9.90
N LEU A 103 -11.01 9.99 -10.54
CA LEU A 103 -9.65 9.94 -11.09
C LEU A 103 -9.42 10.89 -12.28
N MET A 104 -10.50 11.39 -12.93
CA MET A 104 -10.44 12.35 -14.05
C MET A 104 -11.28 13.59 -13.76
N TRP A 105 -10.91 14.36 -12.73
CA TRP A 105 -11.60 15.61 -12.44
C TRP A 105 -11.25 16.70 -13.46
N GLN A 106 -12.28 17.28 -14.12
CA GLN A 106 -12.13 18.32 -15.14
C GLN A 106 -10.99 18.04 -16.14
N PRO A 107 -11.01 16.91 -16.84
CA PRO A 107 -9.83 16.33 -17.50
C PRO A 107 -9.14 17.30 -18.46
N VAL A 108 -9.89 18.07 -19.26
CA VAL A 108 -9.30 19.02 -20.22
C VAL A 108 -8.65 20.22 -19.51
N ALA A 109 -9.31 20.79 -18.50
CA ALA A 109 -8.77 21.94 -17.76
C ALA A 109 -7.51 21.52 -16.96
N THR A 110 -7.58 20.37 -16.29
CA THR A 110 -6.44 19.82 -15.54
C THR A 110 -5.28 19.47 -16.48
N ALA A 111 -5.56 18.84 -17.63
CA ALA A 111 -4.51 18.55 -18.62
C ALA A 111 -3.81 19.79 -19.14
N ARG A 112 -4.55 20.88 -19.41
CA ARG A 112 -3.92 22.16 -19.80
C ARG A 112 -3.04 22.72 -18.68
N ALA A 113 -3.49 22.68 -17.43
CA ALA A 113 -2.69 23.12 -16.29
C ALA A 113 -1.39 22.29 -16.14
N VAL A 114 -1.44 20.98 -16.38
CA VAL A 114 -0.25 20.11 -16.39
C VAL A 114 0.73 20.55 -17.49
N LEU A 115 0.26 20.80 -18.72
CA LEU A 115 1.11 21.26 -19.83
C LEU A 115 1.71 22.64 -19.54
N ASP A 116 0.97 23.54 -18.89
CA ASP A 116 1.50 24.84 -18.46
C ASP A 116 2.63 24.67 -17.42
N VAL A 117 2.50 23.73 -16.48
CA VAL A 117 3.56 23.38 -15.51
C VAL A 117 4.78 22.82 -16.25
N VAL A 118 4.61 21.88 -17.19
CA VAL A 118 5.70 21.35 -18.01
C VAL A 118 6.41 22.47 -18.77
N ALA A 119 5.68 23.36 -19.41
CA ALA A 119 6.23 24.50 -20.15
C ALA A 119 6.99 25.47 -19.24
N ALA A 120 6.52 25.71 -18.02
CA ALA A 120 7.16 26.63 -17.06
C ALA A 120 8.41 26.01 -16.43
N VAL A 121 8.37 24.73 -16.08
CA VAL A 121 9.48 24.02 -15.41
C VAL A 121 10.57 23.62 -16.39
N GLN A 122 10.20 23.26 -17.63
CA GLN A 122 11.09 22.74 -18.66
C GLN A 122 11.94 21.57 -18.14
N PRO A 123 11.30 20.47 -17.69
CA PRO A 123 12.01 19.35 -17.10
C PRO A 123 12.77 18.54 -18.17
N ASP A 124 13.91 17.97 -17.76
CA ASP A 124 14.63 16.97 -18.56
C ASP A 124 13.97 15.57 -18.43
N GLN A 125 13.31 15.32 -17.30
CA GLN A 125 12.66 14.05 -16.97
C GLN A 125 11.35 14.32 -16.21
N ILE A 126 10.34 13.51 -16.49
CA ILE A 126 9.05 13.57 -15.81
C ILE A 126 8.71 12.18 -15.24
N VAL A 127 8.38 12.13 -13.97
CA VAL A 127 7.75 10.97 -13.33
C VAL A 127 6.35 11.33 -12.87
N VAL A 128 5.41 10.42 -13.10
CA VAL A 128 3.99 10.65 -12.80
C VAL A 128 3.49 9.50 -11.94
N ASP A 129 2.72 9.82 -10.92
CA ASP A 129 1.95 8.83 -10.17
C ASP A 129 0.95 8.12 -11.11
N HIS A 130 0.90 6.80 -11.06
CA HIS A 130 0.02 5.99 -11.91
C HIS A 130 -1.48 6.31 -11.75
N LEU A 131 -1.91 6.90 -10.63
CA LEU A 131 -3.30 7.36 -10.43
C LEU A 131 -3.54 8.78 -10.93
N ALA A 132 -2.52 9.51 -11.39
CA ALA A 132 -2.66 10.86 -11.91
C ALA A 132 -3.15 10.85 -13.39
N PHE A 133 -4.34 10.28 -13.65
CA PHE A 133 -4.85 10.06 -15.02
C PHE A 133 -4.94 11.34 -15.84
N SER A 134 -5.39 12.46 -15.25
CA SER A 134 -5.42 13.75 -15.97
C SER A 134 -4.03 14.24 -16.36
N ALA A 135 -2.98 13.94 -15.56
CA ALA A 135 -1.61 14.27 -15.92
C ALA A 135 -1.10 13.35 -17.05
N ARG A 136 -1.38 12.05 -16.99
CA ARG A 136 -1.05 11.10 -18.07
C ARG A 136 -1.73 11.50 -19.38
N LEU A 137 -3.03 11.86 -19.32
CA LEU A 137 -3.78 12.39 -20.48
C LEU A 137 -3.08 13.62 -21.10
N ALA A 138 -2.66 14.55 -20.25
CA ALA A 138 -1.95 15.76 -20.70
C ALA A 138 -0.65 15.44 -21.44
N LEU A 139 0.17 14.56 -20.86
CA LEU A 139 1.46 14.20 -21.41
C LEU A 139 1.33 13.40 -22.71
N VAL A 140 0.36 12.46 -22.78
CA VAL A 140 0.00 11.75 -24.01
C VAL A 140 -0.49 12.71 -25.08
N ALA A 141 -1.41 13.61 -24.76
CA ALA A 141 -1.93 14.59 -25.72
C ALA A 141 -0.88 15.57 -26.20
N GLY A 142 0.08 15.94 -25.35
CA GLY A 142 1.20 16.83 -25.65
C GLY A 142 2.38 16.13 -26.34
N GLY A 143 2.38 14.81 -26.46
CA GLY A 143 3.52 14.03 -26.97
C GLY A 143 4.77 14.21 -26.10
N VAL A 144 4.60 14.39 -24.79
CA VAL A 144 5.68 14.63 -23.83
C VAL A 144 6.13 13.30 -23.23
N PRO A 145 7.39 12.90 -23.33
CA PRO A 145 7.92 11.67 -22.74
C PRO A 145 7.83 11.69 -21.21
N PHE A 146 7.42 10.58 -20.60
CA PHE A 146 7.35 10.44 -19.14
C PHE A 146 7.44 8.97 -18.69
N ALA A 147 7.73 8.77 -17.42
CA ALA A 147 7.64 7.46 -16.78
C ALA A 147 6.53 7.46 -15.73
N ASP A 148 5.75 6.38 -15.68
CA ASP A 148 4.81 6.14 -14.58
C ASP A 148 5.52 5.52 -13.39
N VAL A 149 5.21 5.97 -12.19
CA VAL A 149 5.58 5.29 -10.95
C VAL A 149 4.35 4.59 -10.40
N VAL A 150 4.37 3.26 -10.39
CA VAL A 150 3.28 2.44 -9.87
C VAL A 150 3.52 2.23 -8.39
N LEU A 151 2.68 2.87 -7.56
CA LEU A 151 2.76 2.87 -6.11
C LEU A 151 1.82 1.84 -5.45
N GLY A 152 1.13 1.05 -6.24
CA GLY A 152 0.31 -0.08 -5.85
C GLY A 152 0.94 -1.41 -6.24
N HIS A 153 0.21 -2.49 -5.99
CA HIS A 153 0.55 -3.80 -6.55
C HIS A 153 0.62 -3.70 -8.09
N PRO A 154 1.48 -4.46 -8.78
CA PRO A 154 1.63 -4.36 -10.24
C PRO A 154 0.32 -4.48 -11.04
N THR A 155 -0.69 -5.17 -10.51
CA THR A 155 -2.03 -5.27 -11.11
C THR A 155 -2.83 -3.96 -11.10
N ALA A 156 -2.31 -2.89 -10.50
CA ALA A 156 -2.86 -1.53 -10.63
C ALA A 156 -2.79 -0.99 -12.07
N LEU A 157 -1.96 -1.58 -12.92
CA LEU A 157 -1.99 -1.39 -14.39
C LEU A 157 -2.35 -2.72 -15.04
N PRO A 158 -3.57 -2.86 -15.60
CA PRO A 158 -4.02 -4.11 -16.20
C PRO A 158 -3.22 -4.45 -17.46
N VAL A 159 -2.95 -5.74 -17.66
CA VAL A 159 -2.30 -6.27 -18.86
C VAL A 159 -3.05 -7.51 -19.36
N GLY A 160 -2.97 -7.78 -20.66
CA GLY A 160 -3.66 -8.91 -21.26
C GLY A 160 -5.19 -8.79 -21.16
N ASP A 161 -5.81 -9.74 -20.47
CA ASP A 161 -7.26 -9.79 -20.22
C ASP A 161 -7.67 -9.30 -18.81
N GLU A 162 -6.73 -8.71 -18.08
CA GLU A 162 -7.00 -8.10 -16.77
C GLU A 162 -7.93 -6.88 -16.92
N VAL A 163 -8.73 -6.64 -15.88
CA VAL A 163 -9.66 -5.50 -15.82
C VAL A 163 -9.33 -4.67 -14.59
N TYR A 164 -9.18 -3.37 -14.77
CA TYR A 164 -8.88 -2.46 -13.69
C TYR A 164 -9.92 -2.54 -12.56
N GLY A 165 -9.46 -2.66 -11.32
CA GLY A 165 -10.32 -2.77 -10.15
C GLY A 165 -10.86 -4.17 -9.85
N CYS A 166 -10.62 -5.14 -10.73
CA CYS A 166 -10.89 -6.55 -10.48
C CYS A 166 -9.55 -7.29 -10.31
N PRO A 167 -9.14 -7.68 -9.09
CA PRO A 167 -7.86 -8.36 -8.89
C PRO A 167 -7.85 -9.70 -9.64
N PRO A 168 -6.75 -10.06 -10.33
CA PRO A 168 -6.65 -11.35 -11.02
C PRO A 168 -6.50 -12.52 -10.05
N GLU A 169 -6.03 -12.26 -8.82
CA GLU A 169 -5.89 -13.25 -7.75
C GLU A 169 -6.21 -12.61 -6.39
N TRP A 170 -6.59 -13.43 -5.42
CA TRP A 170 -6.85 -13.05 -4.03
C TRP A 170 -6.51 -14.22 -3.09
N PRO A 171 -6.30 -13.94 -1.78
CA PRO A 171 -5.92 -14.98 -0.82
C PRO A 171 -6.98 -16.06 -0.65
N ALA A 172 -6.53 -17.27 -0.29
CA ALA A 172 -7.40 -18.41 -0.03
C ALA A 172 -8.47 -18.17 1.04
N ALA A 173 -8.18 -17.29 2.02
CA ALA A 173 -9.09 -16.90 3.09
C ALA A 173 -10.39 -16.23 2.60
N PHE A 174 -10.43 -15.72 1.35
CA PHE A 174 -11.63 -15.12 0.77
C PHE A 174 -12.50 -16.11 0.00
N GLY A 175 -12.15 -17.39 0.02
CA GLY A 175 -12.95 -18.57 -0.33
C GLY A 175 -13.58 -18.60 -1.70
N GLY A 176 -13.60 -19.75 -2.33
CA GLY A 176 -14.51 -20.34 -3.27
C GLY A 176 -15.45 -19.57 -4.19
N ALA A 177 -15.22 -18.32 -4.50
CA ALA A 177 -15.96 -17.58 -5.53
C ALA A 177 -15.18 -17.60 -6.85
N GLY A 178 -15.13 -18.77 -7.52
CA GLY A 178 -14.55 -18.91 -8.85
C GLY A 178 -13.03 -19.15 -8.82
N ALA A 179 -12.65 -20.42 -8.87
CA ALA A 179 -11.28 -20.87 -8.79
C ALA A 179 -10.33 -20.20 -9.79
N ALA A 180 -9.49 -19.33 -9.31
CA ALA A 180 -8.15 -19.18 -9.83
C ALA A 180 -7.33 -20.35 -9.30
N ARG A 181 -6.43 -20.93 -10.10
CA ARG A 181 -5.66 -22.16 -9.94
C ARG A 181 -5.25 -22.43 -8.47
N PRO A 182 -5.47 -23.65 -7.94
CA PRO A 182 -5.02 -23.99 -6.59
C PRO A 182 -3.50 -24.07 -6.57
N VAL A 183 -2.88 -23.22 -5.75
CA VAL A 183 -1.49 -23.41 -5.33
C VAL A 183 -1.48 -24.49 -4.25
N GLY A 184 -0.83 -25.63 -4.55
CA GLY A 184 -0.35 -26.65 -3.65
C GLY A 184 -1.31 -27.20 -2.59
N ASP A 185 -1.75 -28.42 -2.78
CA ASP A 185 -2.53 -29.25 -1.89
C ASP A 185 -1.88 -29.41 -0.50
N ALA A 186 -2.49 -28.80 0.52
CA ALA A 186 -2.34 -29.20 1.91
C ALA A 186 -3.72 -29.17 2.56
N GLY A 187 -4.37 -30.34 2.51
CA GLY A 187 -5.76 -30.53 2.91
C GLY A 187 -6.12 -30.07 4.32
N ARG A 188 -7.29 -29.42 4.39
CA ARG A 188 -8.33 -29.68 5.39
C ARG A 188 -9.63 -29.00 4.98
N THR A 189 -10.61 -29.82 4.69
CA THR A 189 -12.02 -29.42 4.62
C THR A 189 -12.58 -29.27 6.02
N THR A 190 -13.25 -28.14 6.28
CA THR A 190 -14.36 -28.12 7.26
C THR A 190 -15.44 -27.19 6.74
N ASP A 191 -16.54 -27.78 6.32
CA ASP A 191 -17.82 -27.10 6.10
C ASP A 191 -18.35 -26.57 7.42
N VAL A 192 -18.60 -25.26 7.50
CA VAL A 192 -19.53 -24.71 8.49
C VAL A 192 -20.42 -23.68 7.81
N VAL A 193 -21.63 -24.13 7.52
CA VAL A 193 -22.78 -23.26 7.21
C VAL A 193 -23.34 -22.73 8.52
N SER A 194 -23.43 -21.43 8.71
CA SER A 194 -24.29 -20.85 9.75
C SER A 194 -25.07 -19.66 9.20
N ASN A 195 -26.37 -19.92 9.05
CA ASN A 195 -27.44 -18.94 8.92
C ASN A 195 -27.69 -18.25 10.25
N HIS A 196 -27.64 -16.92 10.32
CA HIS A 196 -28.46 -16.15 11.25
C HIS A 196 -28.80 -14.78 10.70
N PRO A 197 -30.09 -14.37 10.73
CA PRO A 197 -30.54 -13.08 10.31
C PRO A 197 -30.65 -12.12 11.51
N HIS A 198 -30.05 -10.96 11.43
CA HIS A 198 -30.44 -9.83 12.28
C HIS A 198 -30.62 -8.57 11.45
N ALA A 199 -31.90 -8.24 11.28
CA ALA A 199 -32.35 -6.95 10.82
C ALA A 199 -32.23 -5.94 11.97
N TRP A 200 -31.59 -4.82 11.70
CA TRP A 200 -31.79 -3.50 12.34
C TRP A 200 -31.06 -2.48 11.47
N PHE A 201 -31.85 -1.70 10.72
CA PHE A 201 -31.67 -0.26 10.56
C PHE A 201 -32.67 0.24 9.53
N ASP A 202 -33.55 1.08 10.03
CA ASP A 202 -34.53 1.81 9.27
C ASP A 202 -33.81 2.93 8.48
N SER A 203 -33.98 2.91 7.16
CA SER A 203 -33.30 3.81 6.23
C SER A 203 -34.28 4.89 5.76
N THR A 204 -34.00 6.13 6.09
CA THR A 204 -34.51 7.23 5.30
C THR A 204 -33.54 7.54 4.18
N SER A 205 -33.84 6.97 3.02
CA SER A 205 -33.07 7.14 1.78
C SER A 205 -33.31 8.53 1.17
N VAL A 206 -32.26 9.30 1.01
CA VAL A 206 -32.22 10.39 0.05
C VAL A 206 -31.79 9.82 -1.29
N VAL A 207 -32.75 9.58 -2.16
CA VAL A 207 -32.54 9.12 -3.54
C VAL A 207 -32.00 10.29 -4.37
N ARG A 208 -30.80 10.16 -4.92
CA ARG A 208 -30.32 11.04 -5.99
C ARG A 208 -31.02 10.70 -7.31
N PRO A 209 -31.48 11.67 -8.12
CA PRO A 209 -32.06 11.38 -9.43
C PRO A 209 -30.94 11.00 -10.40
N GLY A 210 -30.93 9.75 -10.85
CA GLY A 210 -30.05 9.26 -11.91
C GLY A 210 -29.38 7.89 -11.69
N SER A 211 -29.33 7.37 -10.48
CA SER A 211 -28.83 6.01 -10.24
C SER A 211 -30.00 5.02 -10.31
N GLY A 212 -30.17 4.38 -11.46
CA GLY A 212 -30.94 3.14 -11.51
C GLY A 212 -30.33 2.18 -10.48
N ALA A 213 -31.17 1.59 -9.60
CA ALA A 213 -30.75 0.61 -8.63
C ALA A 213 -30.25 -0.65 -9.39
N GLU A 214 -28.96 -0.65 -9.82
CA GLU A 214 -28.31 -1.88 -10.25
C GLU A 214 -28.19 -2.76 -9.02
N SER A 215 -28.67 -4.00 -9.12
CA SER A 215 -28.47 -5.02 -8.10
C SER A 215 -26.97 -5.18 -7.82
N ALA A 216 -26.62 -5.40 -6.55
CA ALA A 216 -25.23 -5.69 -6.18
C ALA A 216 -24.72 -6.87 -7.03
N PRO A 217 -23.45 -6.83 -7.51
CA PRO A 217 -22.90 -7.91 -8.31
C PRO A 217 -22.88 -9.21 -7.50
N GLU A 218 -23.35 -10.29 -8.10
CA GLU A 218 -23.31 -11.60 -7.49
C GLU A 218 -21.91 -12.21 -7.69
N GLY A 219 -21.07 -12.13 -6.66
CA GLY A 219 -19.72 -12.70 -6.65
C GLY A 219 -18.73 -11.99 -7.57
N VAL A 220 -17.59 -12.63 -7.80
CA VAL A 220 -16.47 -12.06 -8.57
C VAL A 220 -16.79 -11.86 -10.05
N ALA A 221 -17.61 -12.73 -10.65
CA ALA A 221 -18.03 -12.57 -12.05
C ALA A 221 -18.80 -11.26 -12.25
N GLY A 222 -19.75 -10.97 -11.37
CA GLY A 222 -20.49 -9.71 -11.42
C GLY A 222 -19.62 -8.49 -11.11
N LEU A 223 -18.62 -8.63 -10.23
CA LEU A 223 -17.61 -7.58 -10.01
C LEU A 223 -16.82 -7.31 -11.30
N ARG A 224 -16.36 -8.35 -12.00
CA ARG A 224 -15.63 -8.21 -13.26
C ARG A 224 -16.46 -7.47 -14.30
N GLU A 225 -17.70 -7.87 -14.51
CA GLU A 225 -18.62 -7.18 -15.43
C GLU A 225 -18.85 -5.72 -15.06
N LEU A 226 -18.93 -5.41 -13.75
CA LEU A 226 -19.02 -4.02 -13.29
C LEU A 226 -17.74 -3.25 -13.63
N CYS A 227 -16.56 -3.80 -13.36
CA CYS A 227 -15.29 -3.17 -13.67
C CYS A 227 -15.09 -2.96 -15.18
N GLU A 228 -15.53 -3.90 -16.03
CA GLU A 228 -15.52 -3.76 -17.49
C GLU A 228 -16.41 -2.59 -17.96
N ARG A 229 -17.60 -2.43 -17.36
CA ARG A 229 -18.47 -1.27 -17.67
C ARG A 229 -17.85 0.05 -17.21
N VAL A 230 -17.19 0.05 -16.06
CA VAL A 230 -16.48 1.24 -15.54
C VAL A 230 -15.31 1.60 -16.44
N ASP A 231 -14.50 0.62 -16.87
CA ASP A 231 -13.41 0.83 -17.82
C ASP A 231 -13.93 1.44 -19.13
N ALA A 232 -14.98 0.88 -19.70
CA ALA A 232 -15.58 1.40 -20.94
C ALA A 232 -16.07 2.85 -20.77
N SER A 233 -16.72 3.19 -19.66
CA SER A 233 -17.19 4.55 -19.38
C SER A 233 -16.02 5.52 -19.16
N PHE A 234 -15.05 5.13 -18.36
CA PHE A 234 -13.86 5.95 -18.08
C PHE A 234 -13.04 6.19 -19.35
N THR A 235 -12.85 5.15 -20.17
CA THR A 235 -12.17 5.25 -21.46
C THR A 235 -12.91 6.17 -22.44
N ALA A 236 -14.24 6.17 -22.42
CA ALA A 236 -15.04 7.09 -23.23
C ALA A 236 -14.81 8.55 -22.82
N GLU A 237 -14.75 8.85 -21.53
CA GLU A 237 -14.44 10.20 -21.00
C GLU A 237 -13.01 10.62 -21.34
N TRP A 238 -12.04 9.71 -21.18
CA TRP A 238 -10.65 9.92 -21.60
C TRP A 238 -10.57 10.28 -23.07
N ASN A 239 -11.19 9.49 -23.93
CA ASN A 239 -11.17 9.71 -25.39
C ASN A 239 -11.87 11.01 -25.81
N ALA A 240 -12.94 11.40 -25.12
CA ALA A 240 -13.57 12.69 -25.34
C ALA A 240 -12.63 13.86 -25.02
N ALA A 241 -11.93 13.79 -23.90
CA ALA A 241 -10.93 14.79 -23.51
C ALA A 241 -9.70 14.77 -24.44
N LEU A 242 -9.22 13.58 -24.81
CA LEU A 242 -8.11 13.41 -25.76
C LEU A 242 -8.42 14.02 -27.13
N ALA A 243 -9.64 13.81 -27.64
CA ALA A 243 -10.08 14.37 -28.93
C ALA A 243 -10.16 15.92 -28.90
N GLU A 244 -10.46 16.52 -27.73
CA GLU A 244 -10.42 17.98 -27.58
C GLU A 244 -8.99 18.51 -27.50
N LEU A 245 -8.11 17.82 -26.78
CA LEU A 245 -6.72 18.25 -26.57
C LEU A 245 -5.82 17.98 -27.77
N ALA A 246 -5.99 16.82 -28.41
CA ALA A 246 -5.14 16.33 -29.48
C ALA A 246 -5.96 15.56 -30.56
N PRO A 247 -6.76 16.26 -31.39
CA PRO A 247 -7.71 15.62 -32.33
C PRO A 247 -7.03 14.78 -33.43
N HIS A 248 -5.71 14.85 -33.54
CA HIS A 248 -4.92 14.06 -34.47
C HIS A 248 -4.50 12.68 -33.93
N LEU A 249 -4.66 12.44 -32.64
CA LEU A 249 -4.34 11.15 -32.01
C LEU A 249 -5.53 10.18 -32.13
N PRO A 250 -5.24 8.88 -32.30
CA PRO A 250 -6.31 7.87 -32.27
C PRO A 250 -6.89 7.74 -30.85
N PRO A 251 -8.13 7.28 -30.71
CA PRO A 251 -8.69 6.99 -29.38
C PRO A 251 -7.97 5.78 -28.75
N SER A 252 -7.83 5.82 -27.43
CA SER A 252 -7.32 4.71 -26.62
C SER A 252 -8.33 3.57 -26.55
N THR A 253 -7.85 2.34 -26.46
CA THR A 253 -8.68 1.14 -26.24
C THR A 253 -9.09 0.96 -24.77
N SER A 254 -8.21 1.32 -23.84
CA SER A 254 -8.48 1.44 -22.40
C SER A 254 -7.61 2.54 -21.82
N ALA A 255 -8.22 3.48 -21.11
CA ALA A 255 -7.52 4.55 -20.43
C ALA A 255 -6.67 4.02 -19.25
N PHE A 256 -7.08 2.92 -18.65
CA PHE A 256 -6.31 2.28 -17.58
C PHE A 256 -5.05 1.57 -18.10
N GLY A 257 -5.03 1.17 -19.37
CA GLY A 257 -3.86 0.61 -20.05
C GLY A 257 -2.90 1.65 -20.61
N GLU A 258 -3.29 2.93 -20.67
CA GLU A 258 -2.37 4.00 -21.12
C GLU A 258 -1.24 4.20 -20.10
N HIS A 259 -0.02 4.38 -20.59
CA HIS A 259 1.16 4.57 -19.74
C HIS A 259 2.24 5.38 -20.47
N GLY A 260 3.25 5.84 -19.73
CA GLY A 260 4.44 6.47 -20.29
C GLY A 260 5.39 5.47 -20.95
N ASP A 261 6.56 5.98 -21.36
CA ASP A 261 7.57 5.19 -22.07
C ASP A 261 8.20 4.10 -21.19
N LEU A 262 8.11 4.27 -19.86
CA LEU A 262 8.71 3.36 -18.88
C LEU A 262 7.82 3.27 -17.64
N LEU A 263 7.60 2.05 -17.14
CA LEU A 263 6.94 1.81 -15.86
C LEU A 263 7.99 1.57 -14.76
N LEU A 264 7.86 2.29 -13.67
CA LEU A 264 8.70 2.15 -12.49
C LEU A 264 7.83 1.56 -11.35
N TYR A 265 7.94 0.26 -11.12
CA TYR A 265 7.17 -0.41 -10.07
C TYR A 265 7.84 -0.25 -8.70
N ASN A 266 7.22 0.49 -7.78
CA ASN A 266 7.61 0.51 -6.37
C ASN A 266 7.18 -0.79 -5.69
N TYR A 267 7.71 -1.90 -6.19
CA TYR A 267 7.35 -3.26 -5.79
C TYR A 267 8.54 -4.20 -6.06
N PRO A 268 8.79 -5.22 -5.20
CA PRO A 268 9.80 -6.23 -5.44
C PRO A 268 9.38 -7.17 -6.56
N GLY A 269 10.22 -7.32 -7.59
CA GLY A 269 9.97 -8.24 -8.70
C GLY A 269 9.81 -9.70 -8.26
N GLU A 270 10.48 -10.09 -7.18
CA GLU A 270 10.42 -11.42 -6.60
C GLU A 270 9.03 -11.82 -6.05
N LEU A 271 8.18 -10.83 -5.77
CA LEU A 271 6.78 -11.05 -5.38
C LEU A 271 5.83 -11.02 -6.59
N ALA A 272 6.28 -10.55 -7.74
CA ALA A 272 5.46 -10.49 -8.93
C ALA A 272 5.16 -11.90 -9.48
N ASP A 273 4.09 -12.00 -10.27
CA ASP A 273 3.80 -13.22 -11.02
C ASP A 273 4.70 -13.28 -12.27
N PRO A 274 5.58 -14.29 -12.40
CA PRO A 274 6.46 -14.42 -13.55
C PRO A 274 5.72 -14.58 -14.89
N GLU A 275 4.52 -15.18 -14.90
CA GLU A 275 3.71 -15.32 -16.12
C GLU A 275 3.19 -13.96 -16.58
N ARG A 276 2.83 -13.08 -15.62
CA ARG A 276 2.38 -11.73 -15.89
C ARG A 276 3.51 -10.80 -16.35
N GLU A 277 4.72 -11.01 -15.85
CA GLU A 277 5.87 -10.17 -16.18
C GLU A 277 6.13 -10.11 -17.70
N HIS A 278 5.91 -11.21 -18.42
CA HIS A 278 6.07 -11.25 -19.88
C HIS A 278 5.05 -10.38 -20.66
N LEU A 279 3.97 -9.97 -20.03
CA LEU A 279 2.94 -9.12 -20.62
C LEU A 279 3.17 -7.63 -20.34
N LEU A 280 4.07 -7.31 -19.39
CA LEU A 280 4.33 -5.93 -19.00
C LEU A 280 5.04 -5.16 -20.12
N PRO A 281 4.65 -3.88 -20.32
CA PRO A 281 5.44 -2.97 -21.16
C PRO A 281 6.84 -2.74 -20.56
N PRO A 282 7.71 -1.95 -21.22
CA PRO A 282 9.04 -1.63 -20.67
C PRO A 282 8.95 -1.17 -19.21
N HIS A 283 9.62 -1.88 -18.30
CA HIS A 283 9.49 -1.63 -16.87
C HIS A 283 10.78 -1.89 -16.09
N VAL A 284 10.82 -1.36 -14.86
CA VAL A 284 11.87 -1.60 -13.89
C VAL A 284 11.23 -1.86 -12.51
N TRP A 285 11.64 -2.94 -11.87
CA TRP A 285 11.32 -3.24 -10.48
C TRP A 285 12.21 -2.41 -9.57
N LEU A 286 11.63 -1.42 -8.89
CA LEU A 286 12.35 -0.56 -7.95
C LEU A 286 12.57 -1.26 -6.59
N GLY A 287 11.72 -2.22 -6.27
CA GLY A 287 11.68 -2.84 -4.97
C GLY A 287 10.90 -1.97 -3.98
N SER A 288 11.57 -1.06 -3.29
CA SER A 288 10.91 -0.16 -2.32
C SER A 288 11.55 1.22 -2.30
N ALA A 289 10.71 2.24 -2.20
CA ALA A 289 11.12 3.60 -1.86
C ALA A 289 11.09 3.78 -0.34
N VAL A 290 12.04 3.19 0.36
CA VAL A 290 12.14 3.31 1.83
C VAL A 290 12.73 4.66 2.20
N ARG A 291 11.97 5.45 2.97
CA ARG A 291 12.38 6.76 3.45
C ARG A 291 13.27 6.67 4.68
N ALA A 292 14.11 7.66 4.87
CA ALA A 292 14.73 7.90 6.16
C ALA A 292 13.71 8.54 7.11
N GLU A 293 13.66 8.06 8.34
CA GLU A 293 12.80 8.62 9.39
C GLU A 293 13.64 9.38 10.42
N PRO A 294 13.10 10.49 10.99
CA PRO A 294 13.78 11.15 12.10
C PRO A 294 13.83 10.24 13.33
N VAL A 295 14.88 10.39 14.11
CA VAL A 295 15.03 9.63 15.36
C VAL A 295 13.92 10.03 16.34
N ASP A 296 13.15 9.04 16.78
CA ASP A 296 12.13 9.18 17.83
C ASP A 296 12.75 8.62 19.14
N ALA A 297 12.96 9.50 20.10
CA ALA A 297 13.64 9.15 21.35
C ALA A 297 12.86 8.14 22.22
N GLU A 298 11.53 8.23 22.23
CA GLU A 298 10.66 7.28 22.96
C GLU A 298 10.72 5.89 22.33
N VAL A 299 10.64 5.82 20.98
CA VAL A 299 10.79 4.56 20.25
C VAL A 299 12.17 3.96 20.47
N ALA A 300 13.22 4.77 20.41
CA ALA A 300 14.59 4.29 20.66
C ALA A 300 14.75 3.74 22.08
N ALA A 301 14.18 4.42 23.09
CA ALA A 301 14.20 3.95 24.48
C ALA A 301 13.42 2.63 24.62
N TRP A 302 12.21 2.54 24.04
CA TRP A 302 11.40 1.33 24.08
C TRP A 302 12.08 0.13 23.40
N LEU A 303 12.77 0.34 22.28
CA LEU A 303 13.56 -0.70 21.62
C LEU A 303 14.73 -1.15 22.50
N ALA A 304 15.41 -0.21 23.18
CA ALA A 304 16.52 -0.50 24.07
C ALA A 304 16.10 -1.27 25.34
N GLU A 305 14.93 -0.99 25.91
CA GLU A 305 14.36 -1.73 27.05
C GLU A 305 14.13 -3.20 26.71
N GLY A 306 13.73 -3.52 25.47
CA GLY A 306 13.60 -4.89 24.99
C GLY A 306 14.92 -5.61 24.75
N ALA A 307 16.05 -4.91 24.73
CA ALA A 307 17.37 -5.50 24.50
C ALA A 307 18.09 -5.93 25.80
N THR A 308 17.54 -5.64 26.99
CA THR A 308 18.12 -6.09 28.26
C THR A 308 17.86 -7.58 28.44
N PRO A 309 18.91 -8.42 28.59
CA PRO A 309 18.71 -9.81 28.96
C PRO A 309 18.11 -9.88 30.37
N ASP A 310 17.17 -10.80 30.59
CA ASP A 310 16.74 -11.17 31.93
C ASP A 310 17.97 -11.39 32.81
N PRO A 311 18.01 -10.88 34.06
CA PRO A 311 19.13 -11.12 34.95
C PRO A 311 19.28 -12.65 35.16
N VAL A 312 20.35 -13.20 34.62
CA VAL A 312 20.70 -14.60 34.84
C VAL A 312 20.80 -14.80 36.36
N PRO A 313 20.07 -15.71 36.97
CA PRO A 313 20.23 -16.00 38.39
C PRO A 313 21.68 -16.48 38.61
N ASP A 314 22.34 -15.91 39.60
CA ASP A 314 23.72 -16.09 40.00
C ASP A 314 24.29 -17.49 39.69
N ALA A 315 25.12 -17.59 38.68
CA ALA A 315 26.07 -18.67 38.51
C ALA A 315 27.43 -18.17 38.96
N GLU A 316 27.94 -18.75 40.02
CA GLU A 316 29.26 -18.45 40.61
C GLU A 316 30.36 -18.56 39.55
N SER A 317 31.10 -17.48 39.40
CA SER A 317 32.51 -17.33 39.05
C SER A 317 33.13 -18.32 38.05
N GLU A 318 33.34 -17.87 36.81
CA GLU A 318 34.49 -18.28 36.00
C GLU A 318 35.21 -17.06 35.35
N PRO A 319 36.50 -17.15 35.01
CA PRO A 319 37.42 -16.02 34.96
C PRO A 319 37.35 -15.23 33.65
N ALA A 320 37.74 -13.96 33.79
CA ALA A 320 37.82 -12.90 32.81
C ALA A 320 38.24 -13.32 31.40
N VAL A 321 37.34 -13.10 30.43
CA VAL A 321 37.62 -13.06 28.99
C VAL A 321 37.94 -11.60 28.62
N ASP A 322 38.93 -11.46 27.75
CA ASP A 322 39.54 -10.24 27.23
C ASP A 322 38.55 -9.15 26.81
N PRO A 323 38.60 -7.91 27.30
CA PRO A 323 37.66 -6.84 27.00
C PRO A 323 37.69 -6.33 25.55
N ALA A 324 38.60 -6.82 24.71
CA ALA A 324 38.69 -6.41 23.30
C ALA A 324 37.73 -7.16 22.36
N SER A 325 37.04 -8.22 22.85
CA SER A 325 36.09 -9.01 22.03
C SER A 325 34.60 -8.70 22.30
N ALA A 326 34.30 -7.79 23.24
CA ALA A 326 32.93 -7.51 23.71
C ALA A 326 32.23 -6.35 22.96
N ALA A 327 32.86 -5.76 21.95
CA ALA A 327 32.39 -4.51 21.36
C ALA A 327 31.33 -4.68 20.24
N ASP A 328 30.94 -5.91 19.80
CA ASP A 328 30.06 -6.13 18.65
C ASP A 328 28.88 -7.11 18.91
N GLN A 329 28.58 -7.47 20.13
CA GLN A 329 27.40 -8.28 20.44
C GLN A 329 26.38 -7.44 21.21
N VAL A 330 25.63 -6.61 20.48
CA VAL A 330 24.34 -6.09 20.98
C VAL A 330 23.43 -7.31 21.16
N ALA A 331 23.01 -7.58 22.40
CA ALA A 331 22.05 -8.64 22.68
C ALA A 331 20.81 -8.42 21.77
N PRO A 332 20.28 -9.47 21.12
CA PRO A 332 19.10 -9.32 20.27
C PRO A 332 17.97 -8.75 21.11
N ALA A 333 17.32 -7.71 20.58
CA ALA A 333 16.13 -7.13 21.22
C ALA A 333 15.06 -8.20 21.40
N ALA A 334 14.29 -8.13 22.50
CA ALA A 334 13.18 -9.06 22.70
C ALA A 334 12.23 -8.99 21.49
N PRO A 335 11.76 -10.14 20.98
CA PRO A 335 10.90 -10.19 19.80
C PRO A 335 9.64 -9.36 20.00
N PHE A 336 9.26 -8.61 18.99
CA PHE A 336 7.99 -7.85 18.98
C PHE A 336 7.35 -7.86 17.61
N VAL A 337 6.05 -7.56 17.60
CA VAL A 337 5.23 -7.42 16.39
C VAL A 337 4.89 -5.96 16.17
N TYR A 338 5.16 -5.46 14.97
CA TYR A 338 4.67 -4.14 14.55
C TYR A 338 3.29 -4.28 13.92
N VAL A 339 2.34 -3.40 14.29
CA VAL A 339 0.95 -3.42 13.82
C VAL A 339 0.56 -2.07 13.24
N SER A 340 0.10 -2.05 11.97
CA SER A 340 -0.42 -0.84 11.33
C SER A 340 -1.40 -1.18 10.22
N PHE A 341 -2.55 -0.49 10.22
CA PHE A 341 -3.51 -0.51 9.10
C PHE A 341 -3.40 0.75 8.23
N GLY A 342 -2.32 1.49 8.37
CA GLY A 342 -2.09 2.75 7.66
C GLY A 342 -3.03 3.87 8.15
N SER A 343 -2.94 5.01 7.50
CA SER A 343 -3.69 6.21 7.90
C SER A 343 -5.18 6.16 7.57
N PHE A 344 -5.59 5.25 6.67
CA PHE A 344 -6.95 5.22 6.13
C PHE A 344 -7.82 4.10 6.71
N LEU A 345 -7.26 2.89 6.86
CA LEU A 345 -8.01 1.70 7.31
C LEU A 345 -7.92 1.46 8.83
N SER A 346 -7.20 2.29 9.54
CA SER A 346 -7.13 2.26 11.01
C SER A 346 -8.49 2.51 11.70
N VAL A 347 -9.47 3.07 10.98
CA VAL A 347 -10.88 3.17 11.40
C VAL A 347 -11.53 1.79 11.65
N ARG A 348 -10.94 0.68 11.17
CA ARG A 348 -11.37 -0.69 11.46
C ARG A 348 -10.84 -1.16 12.82
N SER A 349 -11.16 -0.38 13.86
CA SER A 349 -10.81 -0.65 15.26
C SER A 349 -11.37 -1.99 15.76
N ASP A 350 -12.48 -2.46 15.19
CA ASP A 350 -13.03 -3.79 15.42
C ASP A 350 -12.06 -4.94 15.08
N VAL A 351 -11.29 -4.77 14.01
CA VAL A 351 -10.25 -5.73 13.61
C VAL A 351 -8.99 -5.54 14.46
N LEU A 352 -8.61 -4.28 14.71
CA LEU A 352 -7.44 -3.95 15.52
C LEU A 352 -7.56 -4.48 16.96
N GLY A 353 -8.76 -4.41 17.55
CA GLY A 353 -9.05 -4.99 18.88
C GLY A 353 -8.85 -6.51 18.92
N ARG A 354 -9.28 -7.24 17.87
CA ARG A 354 -9.03 -8.70 17.76
C ARG A 354 -7.55 -9.02 17.56
N VAL A 355 -6.82 -8.22 16.81
CA VAL A 355 -5.36 -8.35 16.67
C VAL A 355 -4.68 -8.14 18.02
N ALA A 356 -5.06 -7.12 18.78
CA ALA A 356 -4.50 -6.88 20.11
C ALA A 356 -4.77 -8.05 21.07
N GLU A 357 -5.97 -8.65 21.03
CA GLU A 357 -6.28 -9.84 21.82
C GLU A 357 -5.44 -11.06 21.41
N ALA A 358 -5.22 -11.26 20.11
CA ALA A 358 -4.37 -12.33 19.62
C ALA A 358 -2.91 -12.15 20.05
N LEU A 359 -2.38 -10.93 19.99
CA LEU A 359 -1.03 -10.61 20.49
C LEU A 359 -0.88 -10.91 21.99
N ARG A 360 -1.89 -10.57 22.81
CA ARG A 360 -1.90 -10.94 24.24
C ARG A 360 -1.86 -12.45 24.46
N ARG A 361 -2.62 -13.22 23.68
CA ARG A 361 -2.61 -14.69 23.76
C ARG A 361 -1.28 -15.31 23.37
N VAL A 362 -0.65 -14.75 22.33
CA VAL A 362 0.69 -15.19 21.93
C VAL A 362 1.75 -14.79 22.97
N GLY A 363 1.48 -13.74 23.76
CA GLY A 363 2.41 -13.26 24.78
C GLY A 363 3.63 -12.54 24.22
N VAL A 364 3.45 -11.80 23.12
CA VAL A 364 4.52 -11.08 22.44
C VAL A 364 4.36 -9.57 22.64
N ARG A 365 5.49 -8.86 22.76
CA ARG A 365 5.52 -7.39 22.77
C ARG A 365 4.95 -6.84 21.46
N ALA A 366 4.37 -5.65 21.50
CA ALA A 366 3.82 -5.04 20.31
C ALA A 366 4.08 -3.53 20.24
N ALA A 367 4.30 -3.04 19.01
CA ALA A 367 4.27 -1.63 18.67
C ALA A 367 3.08 -1.40 17.74
N ILE A 368 2.07 -0.65 18.18
CA ILE A 368 0.79 -0.49 17.48
C ILE A 368 0.58 0.97 17.06
N ALA A 369 0.52 1.22 15.76
CA ALA A 369 0.12 2.49 15.19
C ALA A 369 -1.41 2.51 15.03
N LEU A 370 -2.08 3.32 15.86
CA LEU A 370 -3.55 3.42 15.91
C LEU A 370 -4.15 4.15 14.71
N GLY A 371 -3.40 5.09 14.10
CA GLY A 371 -3.96 6.01 13.11
C GLY A 371 -5.15 6.78 13.70
N SER A 372 -6.31 6.67 13.05
CA SER A 372 -7.59 7.26 13.53
C SER A 372 -8.37 6.36 14.51
N GLY A 373 -7.83 5.19 14.89
CA GLY A 373 -8.45 4.27 15.85
C GLY A 373 -8.38 4.77 17.30
N ASP A 374 -9.29 4.29 18.16
CA ASP A 374 -9.29 4.61 19.57
C ASP A 374 -8.47 3.56 20.37
N ARG A 375 -7.60 4.04 21.26
CA ARG A 375 -6.86 3.16 22.18
C ARG A 375 -7.78 2.29 23.06
N ALA A 376 -8.97 2.76 23.36
CA ALA A 376 -9.95 2.00 24.16
C ALA A 376 -10.41 0.71 23.45
N ASP A 377 -10.39 0.69 22.12
CA ASP A 377 -10.79 -0.48 21.32
C ASP A 377 -9.77 -1.64 21.41
N LEU A 378 -8.55 -1.37 21.87
CA LEU A 378 -7.54 -2.40 22.10
C LEU A 378 -7.82 -3.23 23.38
N GLY A 379 -8.70 -2.78 24.28
CA GLY A 379 -8.86 -3.38 25.60
C GLY A 379 -7.68 -3.10 26.53
N GLU A 380 -7.28 -4.09 27.33
CA GLU A 380 -6.12 -3.96 28.22
C GLU A 380 -4.82 -3.92 27.40
N VAL A 381 -4.05 -2.86 27.59
CA VAL A 381 -2.76 -2.68 26.91
C VAL A 381 -1.63 -3.02 27.89
N PRO A 382 -0.84 -4.07 27.65
CA PRO A 382 0.34 -4.41 28.46
C PRO A 382 1.33 -3.24 28.58
N ALA A 383 2.01 -3.15 29.71
CA ALA A 383 2.89 -2.02 30.01
C ALA A 383 4.14 -1.97 29.08
N ASP A 384 4.53 -3.11 28.53
CA ASP A 384 5.65 -3.26 27.59
C ASP A 384 5.28 -3.02 26.13
N TRP A 385 4.00 -2.70 25.83
CA TRP A 385 3.56 -2.33 24.49
C TRP A 385 3.75 -0.84 24.23
N LEU A 386 4.16 -0.51 22.99
CA LEU A 386 4.21 0.85 22.49
C LEU A 386 2.97 1.13 21.63
N VAL A 387 2.08 2.01 22.10
CA VAL A 387 0.82 2.33 21.41
C VAL A 387 0.68 3.83 21.22
N ARG A 388 0.72 4.29 19.96
CA ARG A 388 0.61 5.70 19.57
C ARG A 388 -0.25 5.85 18.32
N GLU A 389 -0.76 7.06 18.06
CA GLU A 389 -1.45 7.41 16.82
C GLU A 389 -0.53 7.18 15.61
N PHE A 390 0.73 7.68 15.71
CA PHE A 390 1.77 7.47 14.70
C PHE A 390 3.02 6.89 15.30
N LEU A 391 3.62 6.00 14.55
CA LEU A 391 4.90 5.37 14.86
C LEU A 391 5.83 5.42 13.63
N PRO A 392 7.14 5.57 13.81
CA PRO A 392 8.11 5.49 12.72
C PRO A 392 8.18 4.04 12.22
N GLN A 393 7.44 3.78 11.13
CA GLN A 393 7.23 2.43 10.60
C GLN A 393 8.51 1.77 10.13
N VAL A 394 9.35 2.50 9.39
CA VAL A 394 10.61 1.95 8.86
C VAL A 394 11.55 1.58 10.00
N THR A 395 11.70 2.49 10.97
CA THR A 395 12.55 2.25 12.15
C THR A 395 12.09 1.03 12.96
N LEU A 396 10.78 0.87 13.15
CA LEU A 396 10.24 -0.27 13.87
C LEU A 396 10.34 -1.57 13.08
N LEU A 397 10.07 -1.54 11.76
CA LEU A 397 10.23 -2.72 10.92
C LEU A 397 11.66 -3.24 10.89
N ASP A 398 12.67 -2.37 10.91
CA ASP A 398 14.09 -2.79 10.95
C ASP A 398 14.46 -3.61 12.19
N ALA A 399 13.66 -3.52 13.26
CA ALA A 399 13.86 -4.24 14.51
C ALA A 399 12.77 -5.28 14.82
N ALA A 400 11.64 -5.28 14.08
CA ALA A 400 10.51 -6.17 14.33
C ALA A 400 10.80 -7.62 13.92
N THR A 401 10.23 -8.57 14.66
CA THR A 401 10.27 -10.00 14.31
C THR A 401 9.19 -10.37 13.30
N ALA A 402 8.03 -9.73 13.37
CA ALA A 402 6.92 -9.90 12.43
C ALA A 402 6.08 -8.61 12.38
N ALA A 403 5.22 -8.48 11.38
CA ALA A 403 4.28 -7.37 11.33
C ALA A 403 2.86 -7.83 10.97
N VAL A 404 1.87 -7.03 11.42
CA VAL A 404 0.47 -7.16 11.00
C VAL A 404 0.11 -5.91 10.21
N THR A 405 -0.36 -6.10 8.98
CA THR A 405 -0.65 -5.00 8.06
C THR A 405 -1.95 -5.21 7.30
N HIS A 406 -2.54 -4.12 6.82
CA HIS A 406 -3.65 -4.16 5.87
C HIS A 406 -3.21 -4.55 4.43
N GLY A 407 -1.91 -4.68 4.18
CA GLY A 407 -1.41 -5.02 2.84
C GLY A 407 -1.26 -3.85 1.88
N GLY A 408 -1.30 -2.60 2.37
CA GLY A 408 -0.97 -1.44 1.56
C GLY A 408 0.47 -1.51 1.03
N ASN A 409 0.67 -1.13 -0.23
CA ASN A 409 1.91 -1.36 -0.95
C ASN A 409 3.17 -0.87 -0.20
N ASN A 410 3.13 0.35 0.37
CA ASN A 410 4.27 0.88 1.11
C ASN A 410 4.61 0.01 2.34
N SER A 411 3.59 -0.42 3.11
CA SER A 411 3.81 -1.26 4.28
C SER A 411 4.38 -2.63 3.91
N VAL A 412 3.91 -3.22 2.82
CA VAL A 412 4.44 -4.50 2.30
C VAL A 412 5.89 -4.35 1.85
N THR A 413 6.18 -3.36 1.01
CA THR A 413 7.53 -3.18 0.44
C THR A 413 8.55 -2.77 1.51
N GLU A 414 8.16 -1.97 2.49
CA GLU A 414 8.99 -1.61 3.64
C GLU A 414 9.27 -2.84 4.53
N ALA A 415 8.25 -3.69 4.81
CA ALA A 415 8.44 -4.93 5.55
C ALA A 415 9.36 -5.92 4.81
N MET A 416 9.21 -6.06 3.48
CA MET A 416 10.10 -6.90 2.67
C MET A 416 11.54 -6.38 2.67
N THR A 417 11.73 -5.07 2.62
CA THR A 417 13.07 -4.45 2.74
C THR A 417 13.69 -4.67 4.10
N ALA A 418 12.87 -4.67 5.16
CA ALA A 418 13.32 -4.98 6.52
C ALA A 418 13.58 -6.49 6.73
N GLY A 419 13.05 -7.36 5.86
CA GLY A 419 13.15 -8.82 6.01
C GLY A 419 12.15 -9.35 7.04
N VAL A 420 11.00 -8.68 7.21
CA VAL A 420 9.99 -8.98 8.22
C VAL A 420 8.82 -9.73 7.59
N PRO A 421 8.50 -10.94 8.05
CA PRO A 421 7.33 -11.68 7.60
C PRO A 421 6.05 -11.03 8.14
N VAL A 422 4.94 -11.19 7.41
CA VAL A 422 3.73 -10.42 7.67
C VAL A 422 2.47 -11.26 7.81
N VAL A 423 1.57 -10.86 8.72
CA VAL A 423 0.15 -11.22 8.69
C VAL A 423 -0.60 -10.11 7.97
N VAL A 424 -1.30 -10.45 6.89
CA VAL A 424 -1.99 -9.47 6.05
C VAL A 424 -3.50 -9.60 6.20
N LEU A 425 -4.15 -8.47 6.44
CA LEU A 425 -5.59 -8.33 6.58
C LEU A 425 -6.09 -7.37 5.49
N PRO A 426 -6.25 -7.81 4.23
CA PRO A 426 -6.60 -6.92 3.14
C PRO A 426 -8.07 -6.49 3.22
N PHE A 427 -8.31 -5.19 3.00
CA PHE A 427 -9.64 -4.59 3.05
C PHE A 427 -10.10 -4.07 1.69
N SER A 428 -9.18 -3.66 0.82
CA SER A 428 -9.54 -2.89 -0.37
C SER A 428 -8.49 -2.93 -1.48
N THR A 429 -8.86 -2.50 -2.65
CA THR A 429 -7.99 -2.25 -3.81
C THR A 429 -7.10 -3.45 -4.21
N ASP A 430 -5.88 -3.16 -4.51
CA ASP A 430 -4.79 -4.06 -4.86
C ASP A 430 -4.22 -4.86 -3.68
N GLN A 431 -4.67 -4.56 -2.44
CA GLN A 431 -4.26 -5.30 -1.24
C GLN A 431 -4.59 -6.79 -1.33
N PHE A 432 -5.67 -7.15 -2.01
CA PHE A 432 -6.04 -8.56 -2.20
C PHE A 432 -5.02 -9.31 -3.06
N ALA A 433 -4.60 -8.73 -4.18
CA ALA A 433 -3.57 -9.31 -5.04
C ALA A 433 -2.19 -9.33 -4.33
N GLY A 434 -1.84 -8.26 -3.62
CA GLY A 434 -0.62 -8.20 -2.81
C GLY A 434 -0.58 -9.26 -1.71
N ALA A 435 -1.70 -9.48 -1.01
CA ALA A 435 -1.81 -10.51 0.00
C ALA A 435 -1.69 -11.93 -0.58
N ALA A 436 -2.29 -12.19 -1.76
CA ALA A 436 -2.12 -13.46 -2.47
C ALA A 436 -0.66 -13.71 -2.88
N ALA A 437 0.04 -12.67 -3.35
CA ALA A 437 1.46 -12.76 -3.68
C ALA A 437 2.33 -13.12 -2.46
N LEU A 438 2.04 -12.55 -1.28
CA LEU A 438 2.73 -12.87 -0.03
C LEU A 438 2.48 -14.31 0.44
N GLU A 439 1.24 -14.80 0.31
CA GLU A 439 0.93 -16.22 0.58
C GLU A 439 1.69 -17.14 -0.39
N ARG A 440 1.63 -16.86 -1.69
CA ARG A 440 2.29 -17.67 -2.74
C ARG A 440 3.80 -17.80 -2.50
N THR A 441 4.44 -16.74 -2.03
CA THR A 441 5.89 -16.75 -1.76
C THR A 441 6.24 -17.34 -0.39
N GLY A 442 5.26 -17.54 0.48
CA GLY A 442 5.43 -18.10 1.82
C GLY A 442 6.03 -17.13 2.83
N VAL A 443 6.10 -15.83 2.51
CA VAL A 443 6.65 -14.81 3.41
C VAL A 443 5.57 -14.06 4.20
N GLY A 444 4.31 -14.45 4.02
CA GLY A 444 3.17 -13.90 4.75
C GLY A 444 2.00 -14.87 4.85
N VAL A 445 1.10 -14.58 5.77
CA VAL A 445 -0.18 -15.26 5.97
C VAL A 445 -1.29 -14.23 5.78
N ALA A 446 -2.24 -14.51 4.88
CA ALA A 446 -3.38 -13.63 4.68
C ALA A 446 -4.63 -14.18 5.36
N LEU A 447 -5.37 -13.30 6.04
CA LEU A 447 -6.64 -13.63 6.68
C LEU A 447 -7.73 -12.65 6.22
N ALA A 448 -8.97 -13.13 6.18
CA ALA A 448 -10.12 -12.27 5.89
C ALA A 448 -10.48 -11.43 7.13
N PRO A 449 -10.33 -10.10 7.10
CA PRO A 449 -10.43 -9.27 8.30
C PRO A 449 -11.80 -9.30 8.96
N ASN A 450 -12.87 -9.59 8.20
CA ASN A 450 -14.24 -9.62 8.72
C ASN A 450 -14.58 -10.92 9.47
N THR A 451 -13.93 -12.02 9.14
CA THR A 451 -14.26 -13.36 9.65
C THR A 451 -13.16 -13.98 10.50
N ALA A 452 -11.91 -13.52 10.37
CA ALA A 452 -10.80 -14.01 11.16
C ALA A 452 -11.08 -13.86 12.66
N THR A 453 -11.05 -14.98 13.37
CA THR A 453 -11.21 -15.03 14.82
C THR A 453 -9.91 -14.66 15.53
N VAL A 454 -9.96 -14.46 16.83
CA VAL A 454 -8.75 -14.25 17.64
C VAL A 454 -7.83 -15.48 17.59
N ASP A 455 -8.40 -16.68 17.48
CA ASP A 455 -7.62 -17.92 17.37
C ASP A 455 -6.90 -18.01 16.01
N ASP A 456 -7.58 -17.67 14.90
CA ASP A 456 -6.97 -17.62 13.57
C ASP A 456 -5.81 -16.61 13.53
N LEU A 457 -6.02 -15.43 14.13
CA LEU A 457 -5.00 -14.39 14.22
C LEU A 457 -3.81 -14.83 15.08
N ALA A 458 -4.04 -15.51 16.21
CA ALA A 458 -2.97 -16.03 17.06
C ALA A 458 -2.17 -17.13 16.35
N GLU A 459 -2.82 -18.03 15.60
CA GLU A 459 -2.16 -19.06 14.80
C GLU A 459 -1.31 -18.43 13.68
N ALA A 460 -1.84 -17.44 12.97
CA ALA A 460 -1.12 -16.72 11.94
C ALA A 460 0.10 -15.96 12.49
N LEU A 461 -0.05 -15.31 13.66
CA LEU A 461 1.05 -14.64 14.36
C LEU A 461 2.15 -15.64 14.74
N GLN A 462 1.79 -16.78 15.35
CA GLN A 462 2.77 -17.82 15.67
C GLN A 462 3.46 -18.34 14.42
N HIS A 463 2.71 -18.51 13.31
CA HIS A 463 3.28 -18.97 12.05
C HIS A 463 4.39 -18.04 11.56
N VAL A 464 4.15 -16.72 11.52
CA VAL A 464 5.15 -15.76 11.02
C VAL A 464 6.29 -15.55 12.01
N LEU A 465 6.04 -15.59 13.32
CA LEU A 465 7.07 -15.51 14.35
C LEU A 465 8.03 -16.71 14.31
N ASP A 466 7.51 -17.90 14.01
CA ASP A 466 8.28 -19.14 13.93
C ASP A 466 8.80 -19.43 12.51
N LEU A 467 8.64 -18.53 11.55
CA LEU A 467 9.00 -18.74 10.14
C LEU A 467 10.41 -19.33 9.96
N PRO A 468 11.46 -18.84 10.65
CA PRO A 468 12.81 -19.39 10.49
C PRO A 468 12.94 -20.88 10.85
N THR A 469 12.12 -21.36 11.77
CA THR A 469 12.12 -22.78 12.22
C THR A 469 11.13 -23.63 11.46
N ARG A 470 9.97 -23.08 11.04
CA ARG A 470 8.91 -23.80 10.33
C ARG A 470 9.18 -23.95 8.84
N ASP A 471 9.65 -22.88 8.19
CA ASP A 471 10.05 -22.87 6.78
C ASP A 471 11.35 -22.08 6.60
N PRO A 472 12.52 -22.72 6.86
CA PRO A 472 13.82 -22.10 6.65
C PRO A 472 14.05 -21.65 5.20
N GLY A 473 13.36 -22.29 4.24
CA GLY A 473 13.44 -21.90 2.83
C GLY A 473 12.77 -20.56 2.56
N ALA A 474 11.55 -20.34 3.07
CA ALA A 474 10.87 -19.04 2.97
C ALA A 474 11.62 -17.97 3.73
N ALA A 475 12.08 -18.24 4.94
CA ALA A 475 12.91 -17.32 5.71
C ALA A 475 14.19 -16.93 4.96
N GLY A 476 14.87 -17.88 4.32
CA GLY A 476 16.06 -17.63 3.51
C GLY A 476 15.74 -16.77 2.27
N ARG A 477 14.62 -17.01 1.59
CA ARG A 477 14.16 -16.15 0.47
C ARG A 477 13.89 -14.73 0.94
N LEU A 478 13.19 -14.55 2.07
CA LEU A 478 12.89 -13.24 2.63
C LEU A 478 14.17 -12.47 3.00
N ALA A 479 15.13 -13.15 3.65
CA ALA A 479 16.41 -12.55 3.99
C ALA A 479 17.22 -12.16 2.73
N GLY A 480 17.23 -13.00 1.70
CA GLY A 480 17.84 -12.71 0.40
C GLY A 480 17.21 -11.52 -0.31
N LEU A 481 15.87 -11.45 -0.31
CA LEU A 481 15.12 -10.31 -0.84
C LEU A 481 15.49 -9.01 -0.11
N ALA A 482 15.45 -9.02 1.22
CA ALA A 482 15.81 -7.86 2.04
C ALA A 482 17.23 -7.37 1.76
N ALA A 483 18.20 -8.29 1.63
CA ALA A 483 19.57 -7.95 1.29
C ALA A 483 19.67 -7.28 -0.10
N SER A 484 19.01 -7.84 -1.12
CA SER A 484 18.95 -7.28 -2.48
C SER A 484 18.35 -5.86 -2.52
N LEU A 485 17.25 -5.65 -1.78
CA LEU A 485 16.57 -4.35 -1.72
C LEU A 485 17.40 -3.27 -1.02
N ARG A 486 18.16 -3.64 0.01
CA ARG A 486 19.08 -2.73 0.71
C ARG A 486 20.34 -2.42 -0.07
N GLU A 487 20.90 -3.40 -0.79
CA GLU A 487 22.10 -3.22 -1.61
C GLU A 487 21.89 -2.21 -2.74
N THR A 488 20.74 -2.28 -3.40
CA THR A 488 20.40 -1.35 -4.48
C THR A 488 19.03 -0.71 -4.20
N PRO A 489 18.98 0.41 -3.48
CA PRO A 489 17.73 1.09 -3.15
C PRO A 489 16.94 1.52 -4.37
N GLY A 490 15.61 1.49 -4.28
CA GLY A 490 14.70 1.82 -5.38
C GLY A 490 14.96 3.19 -6.00
N ARG A 491 15.37 4.18 -5.21
CA ARG A 491 15.75 5.52 -5.70
C ARG A 491 16.93 5.48 -6.67
N ALA A 492 17.95 4.66 -6.39
CA ALA A 492 19.10 4.51 -7.26
C ALA A 492 18.74 3.80 -8.57
N ARG A 493 17.88 2.74 -8.46
CA ARG A 493 17.34 2.04 -9.64
C ARG A 493 16.52 2.98 -10.54
N ALA A 494 15.66 3.81 -9.96
CA ALA A 494 14.84 4.78 -10.69
C ALA A 494 15.71 5.80 -11.44
N HIS A 495 16.71 6.38 -10.77
CA HIS A 495 17.63 7.33 -11.40
C HIS A 495 18.42 6.67 -12.53
N ALA A 496 18.98 5.47 -12.33
CA ALA A 496 19.73 4.75 -13.35
C ALA A 496 18.86 4.46 -14.59
N ALA A 497 17.62 4.00 -14.38
CA ALA A 497 16.68 3.70 -15.45
C ALA A 497 16.34 4.93 -16.30
N LEU A 498 16.11 6.07 -15.66
CA LEU A 498 15.73 7.30 -16.36
C LEU A 498 16.90 8.03 -17.00
N THR A 499 18.13 7.84 -16.49
CA THR A 499 19.33 8.51 -17.06
C THR A 499 20.10 7.66 -18.07
N GLY A 500 19.72 6.41 -18.26
CA GLY A 500 20.44 5.46 -19.13
C GLY A 500 21.86 5.15 -18.63
N ARG A 501 22.14 5.33 -17.35
CA ARG A 501 23.43 5.07 -16.69
C ARG A 501 23.31 3.85 -15.76
N GLY A 502 22.88 2.74 -16.34
CA GLY A 502 22.84 1.44 -15.66
C GLY A 502 23.97 0.53 -16.10
#